data_9cda5163c59c1c7e8408261b637a7bc9
#
_entry.id   9cda5163c59c1c7e8408261b637a7bc9
#
_cell.length_a   1.000
_cell.length_b   1.000
_cell.length_c   1.000
_cell.angle_alpha   90.00
_cell.angle_beta   90.00
_cell.angle_gamma   90.00
#
_symmetry.space_group_name_H-M   'P 1'
#
loop_
_entity.id
_entity.type
_entity.pdbx_description
1 polymer ?
#
loop_
_entity_poly.entity_id
_entity_poly.type
_entity_poly.pdbx_seq_one_letter_code
_entity_poly.pdbx_strand_id
1 'polypeptide(L)'
;MVIPGGDVDAVAGLLHLRERHRFTVYAPSRVLAVIAANPIFGVLAPDCVQWVELPLERRVELTGASGASGLAVVTFTVPAKVPLYLETAGEDPVIGEEGDAVGLEIIDTEARRSLFFIPGCAAMTERLRRRLAGAELVFFDGTLWRDDEMIRMGVGTKSGRRMGHMSMSGEEGTIDAFRDLGVKRRIFIHINNSNPVLLEDSVERRLAETAGWEIAYDGMEVRL
;
A
#
# COMPACT_ATOMS: atom_id res chain seq x y z
N MET A 1 -5.36 11.74 -7.52
CA MET A 1 -4.40 10.65 -7.23
C MET A 1 -4.10 10.65 -5.73
N VAL A 2 -4.03 9.47 -5.09
CA VAL A 2 -3.64 9.34 -3.67
C VAL A 2 -2.36 8.50 -3.60
N ILE A 3 -1.35 8.98 -2.86
CA ILE A 3 -0.05 8.29 -2.72
C ILE A 3 0.15 7.93 -1.24
N PRO A 4 0.15 6.63 -0.89
CA PRO A 4 0.20 6.18 0.50
C PRO A 4 1.62 6.09 1.09
N GLY A 5 2.65 6.12 0.26
CA GLY A 5 4.06 5.99 0.68
C GLY A 5 5.02 6.63 -0.31
N GLY A 6 6.26 6.83 0.12
CA GLY A 6 7.31 7.47 -0.68
C GLY A 6 8.22 6.49 -1.42
N ASP A 7 7.93 5.20 -1.43
CA ASP A 7 8.75 4.21 -2.14
C ASP A 7 8.76 4.45 -3.65
N VAL A 8 9.83 4.00 -4.31
CA VAL A 8 10.07 4.26 -5.75
C VAL A 8 8.91 3.76 -6.61
N ASP A 9 8.38 2.59 -6.33
CA ASP A 9 7.26 1.98 -7.04
C ASP A 9 5.94 2.76 -6.85
N ALA A 10 5.77 3.45 -5.71
CA ALA A 10 4.61 4.32 -5.46
C ALA A 10 4.72 5.69 -6.17
N VAL A 11 5.94 6.26 -6.30
CA VAL A 11 6.11 7.64 -6.76
C VAL A 11 6.67 7.78 -8.18
N ALA A 12 7.38 6.77 -8.71
CA ALA A 12 8.04 6.86 -10.02
C ALA A 12 7.05 7.12 -11.17
N GLY A 13 5.82 6.61 -11.05
CA GLY A 13 4.76 6.84 -12.03
C GLY A 13 4.40 8.32 -12.24
N LEU A 14 4.65 9.18 -11.25
CA LEU A 14 4.45 10.62 -11.37
C LEU A 14 5.25 11.24 -12.51
N LEU A 15 6.44 10.71 -12.81
CA LEU A 15 7.31 11.22 -13.88
C LEU A 15 6.67 11.09 -15.28
N HIS A 16 5.76 10.16 -15.46
CA HIS A 16 5.01 9.97 -16.70
C HIS A 16 3.84 10.97 -16.85
N LEU A 17 3.48 11.69 -15.77
CA LEU A 17 2.38 12.66 -15.77
C LEU A 17 2.84 14.10 -16.05
N ARG A 18 4.04 14.29 -16.61
CA ARG A 18 4.65 15.59 -16.93
C ARG A 18 3.99 16.33 -18.12
N GLU A 19 3.03 15.72 -18.78
CA GLU A 19 2.42 16.21 -20.03
C GLU A 19 1.42 17.37 -19.82
N ARG A 20 1.53 18.11 -18.71
CA ARG A 20 0.77 19.31 -18.38
C ARG A 20 -0.76 19.10 -18.30
N HIS A 21 -1.22 17.92 -17.93
CA HIS A 21 -2.59 17.69 -17.53
C HIS A 21 -2.85 18.16 -16.10
N ARG A 22 -4.03 18.73 -15.85
CA ARG A 22 -4.40 19.17 -14.51
C ARG A 22 -4.86 17.98 -13.66
N PHE A 23 -4.22 17.79 -12.50
CA PHE A 23 -4.63 16.80 -11.50
C PHE A 23 -4.20 17.23 -10.09
N THR A 24 -4.80 16.58 -9.10
CA THR A 24 -4.44 16.75 -7.69
C THR A 24 -3.77 15.50 -7.16
N VAL A 25 -2.66 15.67 -6.47
CA VAL A 25 -1.97 14.64 -5.71
C VAL A 25 -2.26 14.85 -4.23
N TYR A 26 -2.79 13.83 -3.61
CA TYR A 26 -3.05 13.76 -2.17
C TYR A 26 -2.04 12.79 -1.54
N ALA A 27 -1.33 13.21 -0.51
CA ALA A 27 -0.39 12.34 0.21
C ALA A 27 -0.17 12.85 1.65
N PRO A 28 0.31 12.00 2.58
CA PRO A 28 0.75 12.45 3.89
C PRO A 28 1.88 13.48 3.79
N SER A 29 2.00 14.36 4.79
CA SER A 29 3.00 15.44 4.80
C SER A 29 4.43 14.92 4.59
N ARG A 30 4.80 13.79 5.20
CA ARG A 30 6.13 13.19 5.05
C ARG A 30 6.38 12.71 3.61
N VAL A 31 5.40 12.10 2.96
CA VAL A 31 5.48 11.68 1.56
C VAL A 31 5.61 12.90 0.63
N LEU A 32 4.84 13.95 0.88
CA LEU A 32 4.97 15.22 0.14
C LEU A 32 6.36 15.84 0.30
N ALA A 33 6.91 15.82 1.53
CA ALA A 33 8.25 16.32 1.80
C ALA A 33 9.35 15.54 1.04
N VAL A 34 9.22 14.21 1.01
CA VAL A 34 10.13 13.34 0.25
C VAL A 34 10.09 13.64 -1.24
N ILE A 35 8.89 13.77 -1.82
CA ILE A 35 8.73 14.13 -3.24
C ILE A 35 9.34 15.51 -3.51
N ALA A 36 9.06 16.51 -2.68
CA ALA A 36 9.56 17.88 -2.82
C ALA A 36 11.08 17.97 -2.69
N ALA A 37 11.71 17.12 -1.87
CA ALA A 37 13.16 17.06 -1.72
C ALA A 37 13.88 16.44 -2.93
N ASN A 38 13.17 15.78 -3.84
CA ASN A 38 13.72 15.13 -5.01
C ASN A 38 13.51 16.01 -6.26
N PRO A 39 14.56 16.67 -6.80
CA PRO A 39 14.44 17.63 -7.88
C PRO A 39 13.89 17.04 -9.19
N ILE A 40 13.93 15.70 -9.36
CA ILE A 40 13.38 15.04 -10.55
C ILE A 40 11.87 15.28 -10.70
N PHE A 41 11.13 15.45 -9.60
CA PHE A 41 9.69 15.73 -9.66
C PHE A 41 9.37 17.17 -10.04
N GLY A 42 10.38 18.06 -10.14
CA GLY A 42 10.26 19.40 -10.71
C GLY A 42 9.84 19.41 -12.19
N VAL A 43 9.83 18.24 -12.86
CA VAL A 43 9.26 18.11 -14.21
C VAL A 43 7.74 18.26 -14.24
N LEU A 44 7.07 18.13 -13.09
CA LEU A 44 5.63 18.32 -12.96
C LEU A 44 5.32 19.82 -12.93
N ALA A 45 4.53 20.28 -13.89
CA ALA A 45 4.23 21.69 -14.05
C ALA A 45 3.42 22.25 -12.85
N PRO A 46 3.95 23.24 -12.11
CA PRO A 46 3.32 23.73 -10.88
C PRO A 46 1.97 24.43 -11.10
N ASP A 47 1.72 24.88 -12.33
CA ASP A 47 0.44 25.47 -12.74
C ASP A 47 -0.62 24.42 -13.11
N CYS A 48 -0.22 23.13 -13.19
CA CYS A 48 -1.09 22.01 -13.53
C CYS A 48 -1.33 21.04 -12.39
N VAL A 49 -0.33 20.85 -11.51
CA VAL A 49 -0.39 19.84 -10.42
C VAL A 49 -0.62 20.52 -9.09
N GLN A 50 -1.72 20.16 -8.44
CA GLN A 50 -2.04 20.60 -7.09
C GLN A 50 -1.60 19.52 -6.09
N TRP A 51 -0.90 19.92 -5.03
CA TRP A 51 -0.46 19.07 -3.95
C TRP A 51 -1.30 19.33 -2.71
N VAL A 52 -1.90 18.29 -2.14
CA VAL A 52 -2.80 18.38 -0.99
C VAL A 52 -2.35 17.40 0.09
N GLU A 53 -2.14 17.92 1.28
CA GLU A 53 -1.79 17.11 2.44
C GLU A 53 -3.00 16.29 2.93
N LEU A 54 -2.75 15.00 3.21
CA LEU A 54 -3.67 14.11 3.89
C LEU A 54 -3.25 13.98 5.36
N PRO A 55 -3.94 14.64 6.29
CA PRO A 55 -3.68 14.48 7.71
C PRO A 55 -4.11 13.09 8.17
N LEU A 56 -3.30 12.47 9.06
CA LEU A 56 -3.62 11.16 9.64
C LEU A 56 -4.92 11.20 10.44
N GLU A 57 -5.67 10.10 10.36
CA GLU A 57 -6.93 9.87 11.10
C GLU A 57 -8.02 10.93 10.83
N ARG A 58 -7.91 11.64 9.72
CA ARG A 58 -8.91 12.63 9.31
C ARG A 58 -9.50 12.26 7.94
N ARG A 59 -10.81 12.38 7.85
CA ARG A 59 -11.52 12.23 6.58
C ARG A 59 -11.31 13.46 5.70
N VAL A 60 -10.87 13.21 4.47
CA VAL A 60 -10.69 14.23 3.42
C VAL A 60 -11.51 13.84 2.21
N GLU A 61 -12.38 14.73 1.76
CA GLU A 61 -13.13 14.57 0.50
C GLU A 61 -12.19 14.78 -0.69
N LEU A 62 -12.20 13.85 -1.63
CA LEU A 62 -11.38 13.96 -2.82
C LEU A 62 -12.10 14.80 -3.90
N THR A 63 -11.34 15.67 -4.52
CA THR A 63 -11.84 16.49 -5.64
C THR A 63 -11.12 16.15 -6.93
N GLY A 64 -11.83 16.10 -8.01
CA GLY A 64 -11.31 15.97 -9.37
C GLY A 64 -11.40 17.28 -10.15
N ALA A 65 -11.00 17.27 -11.40
CA ALA A 65 -11.06 18.44 -12.28
C ALA A 65 -12.50 19.01 -12.46
N SER A 66 -13.51 18.15 -12.31
CA SER A 66 -14.93 18.49 -12.42
C SER A 66 -15.62 18.81 -11.08
N GLY A 67 -14.89 18.86 -9.97
CA GLY A 67 -15.43 19.08 -8.63
C GLY A 67 -15.36 17.84 -7.73
N ALA A 68 -16.35 17.65 -6.87
CA ALA A 68 -16.41 16.52 -5.95
C ALA A 68 -16.37 15.17 -6.69
N SER A 69 -15.54 14.24 -6.20
CA SER A 69 -15.38 12.92 -6.82
C SER A 69 -16.41 11.88 -6.33
N GLY A 70 -17.16 12.17 -5.28
CA GLY A 70 -17.99 11.19 -4.58
C GLY A 70 -17.19 10.27 -3.66
N LEU A 71 -15.88 10.47 -3.54
CA LEU A 71 -14.99 9.68 -2.70
C LEU A 71 -14.36 10.53 -1.59
N ALA A 72 -14.19 9.91 -0.43
CA ALA A 72 -13.37 10.43 0.65
C ALA A 72 -12.30 9.42 1.04
N VAL A 73 -11.25 9.88 1.70
CA VAL A 73 -10.18 9.05 2.20
C VAL A 73 -9.86 9.38 3.65
N VAL A 74 -9.57 8.35 4.43
CA VAL A 74 -8.93 8.46 5.75
C VAL A 74 -7.60 7.73 5.67
N THR A 75 -6.51 8.44 5.93
CA THR A 75 -5.19 7.83 6.08
C THR A 75 -4.98 7.40 7.53
N PHE A 76 -4.33 6.26 7.72
CA PHE A 76 -3.99 5.75 9.04
C PHE A 76 -2.61 5.09 9.03
N THR A 77 -1.94 5.12 10.17
CA THR A 77 -0.60 4.55 10.34
C THR A 77 -0.64 3.03 10.22
N VAL A 78 0.29 2.49 9.43
CA VAL A 78 0.63 1.07 9.38
C VAL A 78 2.09 0.88 9.77
N PRO A 79 2.47 -0.24 10.40
CA PRO A 79 3.87 -0.55 10.61
C PRO A 79 4.57 -0.68 9.25
N ALA A 80 5.56 0.17 9.02
CA ALA A 80 6.33 0.19 7.79
C ALA A 80 7.76 0.64 8.10
N LYS A 81 8.63 0.59 7.11
CA LYS A 81 9.96 1.18 7.18
C LYS A 81 10.01 2.48 6.36
N VAL A 82 11.09 3.24 6.52
CA VAL A 82 11.40 4.37 5.64
C VAL A 82 11.65 3.87 4.20
N PRO A 83 11.36 4.69 3.17
CA PRO A 83 11.71 4.37 1.79
C PRO A 83 13.19 3.98 1.64
N LEU A 84 13.47 3.00 0.77
CA LEU A 84 14.80 2.40 0.60
C LEU A 84 15.92 3.43 0.40
N TYR A 85 15.68 4.48 -0.36
CA TYR A 85 16.68 5.52 -0.66
C TYR A 85 16.91 6.52 0.49
N LEU A 86 16.15 6.39 1.60
CA LEU A 86 16.37 7.13 2.85
C LEU A 86 17.03 6.25 3.92
N GLU A 87 17.24 4.95 3.65
CA GLU A 87 17.95 4.05 4.58
C GLU A 87 19.42 4.46 4.69
N THR A 88 19.94 4.57 5.91
CA THR A 88 21.37 4.76 6.17
C THR A 88 22.09 3.41 6.05
N ALA A 89 23.13 3.35 5.22
CA ALA A 89 23.89 2.12 5.02
C ALA A 89 24.56 1.65 6.33
N GLY A 90 24.31 0.37 6.69
CA GLY A 90 24.92 -0.26 7.87
C GLY A 90 24.09 -0.14 9.17
N GLU A 91 22.99 0.55 9.17
CA GLU A 91 22.05 0.58 10.29
C GLU A 91 20.90 -0.43 10.11
N ASP A 92 20.35 -0.92 11.22
CA ASP A 92 19.11 -1.68 11.16
C ASP A 92 18.00 -0.79 10.58
N PRO A 93 17.05 -1.37 9.81
CA PRO A 93 16.00 -0.57 9.22
C PRO A 93 15.26 0.17 10.34
N VAL A 94 15.31 1.47 10.28
CA VAL A 94 14.50 2.31 11.16
C VAL A 94 13.05 1.93 10.87
N ILE A 95 12.34 1.42 11.86
CA ILE A 95 10.88 1.35 11.79
C ILE A 95 10.44 2.76 11.48
N GLY A 96 9.79 2.95 10.32
CA GLY A 96 9.43 4.26 9.83
C GLY A 96 8.66 5.06 10.87
N GLU A 97 8.82 6.35 10.84
CA GLU A 97 8.03 7.25 11.64
C GLU A 97 6.56 7.26 11.17
N GLU A 98 5.69 7.67 12.05
CA GLU A 98 4.27 7.81 11.74
C GLU A 98 4.08 8.71 10.50
N GLY A 99 3.49 8.14 9.43
CA GLY A 99 3.24 8.83 8.16
C GLY A 99 4.25 8.59 7.03
N ASP A 100 5.31 7.79 7.23
CA ASP A 100 6.21 7.38 6.14
C ASP A 100 5.51 6.45 5.14
N ALA A 101 4.66 5.56 5.64
CA ALA A 101 3.69 4.81 4.86
C ALA A 101 2.37 4.73 5.61
N VAL A 102 1.27 4.73 4.88
CA VAL A 102 -0.08 4.71 5.45
C VAL A 102 -0.97 3.69 4.76
N GLY A 103 -1.92 3.15 5.52
CA GLY A 103 -3.10 2.52 4.95
C GLY A 103 -4.14 3.58 4.60
N LEU A 104 -4.99 3.26 3.66
CA LEU A 104 -6.10 4.10 3.21
C LEU A 104 -7.43 3.40 3.50
N GLU A 105 -8.36 4.09 4.12
CA GLU A 105 -9.77 3.76 4.05
C GLU A 105 -10.39 4.64 2.97
N ILE A 106 -10.86 4.04 1.90
CA ILE A 106 -11.49 4.73 0.77
C ILE A 106 -13.00 4.57 0.92
N ILE A 107 -13.70 5.68 0.95
CA ILE A 107 -15.13 5.76 1.29
C ILE A 107 -15.89 6.29 0.08
N ASP A 108 -16.87 5.52 -0.40
CA ASP A 108 -17.93 6.05 -1.27
C ASP A 108 -18.89 6.86 -0.40
N THR A 109 -19.00 8.15 -0.69
CA THR A 109 -19.78 9.10 0.12
C THR A 109 -21.28 8.98 -0.10
N GLU A 110 -21.70 8.44 -1.25
CA GLU A 110 -23.10 8.22 -1.61
C GLU A 110 -23.61 6.87 -1.12
N ALA A 111 -22.89 5.79 -1.45
CA ALA A 111 -23.27 4.44 -1.05
C ALA A 111 -22.97 4.14 0.43
N ARG A 112 -22.16 4.97 1.10
CA ARG A 112 -21.69 4.80 2.50
C ARG A 112 -21.00 3.47 2.72
N ARG A 113 -20.22 3.02 1.75
CA ARG A 113 -19.40 1.81 1.79
C ARG A 113 -17.93 2.21 1.79
N SER A 114 -17.11 1.37 2.38
CA SER A 114 -15.66 1.63 2.37
C SER A 114 -14.87 0.35 2.09
N LEU A 115 -13.66 0.56 1.60
CA LEU A 115 -12.64 -0.47 1.47
C LEU A 115 -11.34 0.01 2.09
N PHE A 116 -10.48 -0.94 2.44
CA PHE A 116 -9.12 -0.66 2.90
C PHE A 116 -8.10 -1.00 1.83
N PHE A 117 -7.11 -0.13 1.67
CA PHE A 117 -6.00 -0.31 0.74
C PHE A 117 -4.68 -0.16 1.50
N ILE A 118 -3.93 -1.25 1.66
CA ILE A 118 -2.73 -1.33 2.49
C ILE A 118 -1.63 -2.03 1.68
N PRO A 119 -0.89 -1.30 0.82
CA PRO A 119 0.08 -1.89 -0.10
C PRO A 119 1.40 -2.31 0.57
N GLY A 120 1.66 -1.86 1.79
CA GLY A 120 2.84 -2.24 2.57
C GLY A 120 2.50 -2.31 4.04
N CYS A 121 2.91 -3.40 4.72
CA CYS A 121 2.68 -3.59 6.15
C CYS A 121 3.70 -4.56 6.74
N ALA A 122 4.48 -4.07 7.71
CA ALA A 122 5.53 -4.89 8.34
C ALA A 122 5.02 -5.82 9.46
N ALA A 123 3.87 -5.52 10.05
CA ALA A 123 3.28 -6.30 11.13
C ALA A 123 1.79 -6.01 11.34
N MET A 124 1.04 -7.03 11.74
CA MET A 124 -0.36 -6.88 12.16
C MET A 124 -0.42 -6.46 13.63
N THR A 125 -0.62 -5.16 13.88
CA THR A 125 -0.81 -4.63 15.24
C THR A 125 -2.25 -4.80 15.70
N GLU A 126 -2.47 -4.75 17.02
CA GLU A 126 -3.81 -4.81 17.61
C GLU A 126 -4.69 -3.60 17.17
N ARG A 127 -4.09 -2.44 16.95
CA ARG A 127 -4.79 -1.26 16.40
C ARG A 127 -5.28 -1.54 14.98
N LEU A 128 -4.43 -2.13 14.13
CA LEU A 128 -4.77 -2.48 12.75
C LEU A 128 -5.83 -3.60 12.72
N ARG A 129 -5.68 -4.64 13.56
CA ARG A 129 -6.70 -5.70 13.69
C ARG A 129 -8.09 -5.13 13.97
N ARG A 130 -8.19 -4.25 14.98
CA ARG A 130 -9.46 -3.61 15.34
C ARG A 130 -10.04 -2.76 14.21
N ARG A 131 -9.20 -2.08 13.44
CA ARG A 131 -9.64 -1.26 12.30
C ARG A 131 -10.20 -2.11 11.17
N LEU A 132 -9.59 -3.26 10.88
CA LEU A 132 -9.97 -4.14 9.78
C LEU A 132 -11.08 -5.13 10.13
N ALA A 133 -11.39 -5.32 11.41
CA ALA A 133 -12.38 -6.29 11.84
C ALA A 133 -13.74 -6.05 11.17
N GLY A 134 -14.26 -7.10 10.50
CA GLY A 134 -15.54 -7.06 9.80
C GLY A 134 -15.58 -6.21 8.53
N ALA A 135 -14.44 -5.73 8.03
CA ALA A 135 -14.39 -4.93 6.81
C ALA A 135 -15.01 -5.67 5.61
N GLU A 136 -15.64 -4.91 4.70
CA GLU A 136 -16.24 -5.49 3.49
C GLU A 136 -15.17 -5.93 2.48
N LEU A 137 -14.13 -5.12 2.29
CA LEU A 137 -13.05 -5.39 1.35
C LEU A 137 -11.74 -4.82 1.87
N VAL A 138 -10.70 -5.64 1.81
CA VAL A 138 -9.32 -5.22 2.11
C VAL A 138 -8.41 -5.64 0.96
N PHE A 139 -7.75 -4.67 0.36
CA PHE A 139 -6.55 -4.87 -0.44
C PHE A 139 -5.35 -4.81 0.49
N PHE A 140 -4.58 -5.89 0.56
CA PHE A 140 -3.49 -6.00 1.51
C PHE A 140 -2.17 -6.43 0.86
N ASP A 141 -1.08 -6.02 1.46
CA ASP A 141 0.29 -6.34 1.10
C ASP A 141 0.52 -7.84 0.87
N GLY A 142 0.94 -8.17 -0.33
CA GLY A 142 1.27 -9.52 -0.79
C GLY A 142 2.69 -9.63 -1.32
N THR A 143 3.62 -8.78 -0.89
CA THR A 143 4.95 -8.66 -1.48
C THR A 143 5.66 -10.01 -1.57
N LEU A 144 5.72 -10.79 -0.50
CA LEU A 144 6.43 -12.07 -0.47
C LEU A 144 5.55 -13.18 0.10
N TRP A 145 5.70 -14.38 -0.46
CA TRP A 145 5.09 -15.59 0.11
C TRP A 145 5.74 -15.98 1.44
N ARG A 146 7.08 -15.91 1.51
CA ARG A 146 7.90 -16.24 2.69
C ARG A 146 8.83 -15.09 3.01
N ASP A 147 9.17 -14.93 4.29
CA ASP A 147 10.10 -13.89 4.74
C ASP A 147 11.49 -13.97 4.10
N ASP A 148 11.99 -15.17 3.86
CA ASP A 148 13.32 -15.46 3.30
C ASP A 148 13.33 -15.68 1.78
N GLU A 149 12.23 -15.36 1.08
CA GLU A 149 12.03 -15.66 -0.35
C GLU A 149 13.14 -15.10 -1.24
N MET A 150 13.48 -13.82 -1.11
CA MET A 150 14.52 -13.16 -1.91
C MET A 150 15.90 -13.81 -1.71
N ILE A 151 16.20 -14.19 -0.47
CA ILE A 151 17.46 -14.83 -0.09
C ILE A 151 17.54 -16.22 -0.71
N ARG A 152 16.47 -17.01 -0.60
CA ARG A 152 16.42 -18.39 -1.16
C ARG A 152 16.53 -18.41 -2.67
N MET A 153 15.98 -17.44 -3.34
CA MET A 153 16.07 -17.30 -4.80
C MET A 153 17.39 -16.69 -5.28
N GLY A 154 18.23 -16.20 -4.37
CA GLY A 154 19.50 -15.55 -4.71
C GLY A 154 19.35 -14.21 -5.43
N VAL A 155 18.17 -13.57 -5.33
CA VAL A 155 17.86 -12.29 -5.98
C VAL A 155 17.94 -11.09 -5.02
N GLY A 156 18.16 -11.34 -3.74
CA GLY A 156 18.32 -10.31 -2.71
C GLY A 156 18.92 -10.87 -1.43
N THR A 157 19.36 -9.97 -0.55
CA THR A 157 19.96 -10.31 0.75
C THR A 157 19.09 -9.94 1.94
N LYS A 158 17.96 -9.25 1.69
CA LYS A 158 17.04 -8.80 2.74
C LYS A 158 15.85 -9.75 2.87
N SER A 159 15.39 -9.95 4.10
CA SER A 159 14.11 -10.61 4.36
C SER A 159 12.95 -9.66 4.14
N GLY A 160 11.72 -10.19 4.03
CA GLY A 160 10.49 -9.41 3.90
C GLY A 160 10.32 -8.44 5.07
N ARG A 161 10.49 -8.94 6.28
CA ARG A 161 10.42 -8.13 7.51
C ARG A 161 11.42 -6.97 7.48
N ARG A 162 12.65 -7.22 7.01
CA ARG A 162 13.66 -6.17 6.84
C ARG A 162 13.28 -5.18 5.73
N MET A 163 12.47 -5.56 4.77
CA MET A 163 11.96 -4.68 3.72
C MET A 163 10.67 -3.95 4.14
N GLY A 164 10.13 -4.23 5.31
CA GLY A 164 8.90 -3.61 5.82
C GLY A 164 7.62 -4.32 5.41
N HIS A 165 7.70 -5.60 5.05
CA HIS A 165 6.58 -6.41 4.59
C HIS A 165 6.41 -7.68 5.41
N MET A 166 5.15 -7.98 5.79
CA MET A 166 4.77 -9.28 6.31
C MET A 166 4.81 -10.32 5.18
N SER A 167 5.21 -11.56 5.48
CA SER A 167 4.99 -12.66 4.54
C SER A 167 3.51 -13.02 4.44
N MET A 168 3.09 -13.51 3.28
CA MET A 168 1.72 -14.01 3.11
C MET A 168 1.45 -15.25 3.96
N SER A 169 2.43 -16.16 4.04
CA SER A 169 2.34 -17.46 4.71
C SER A 169 3.13 -17.53 6.04
N GLY A 170 2.88 -18.60 6.80
CA GLY A 170 3.52 -18.87 8.11
C GLY A 170 2.66 -18.41 9.29
N GLU A 171 3.08 -18.77 10.50
CA GLU A 171 2.33 -18.50 11.75
C GLU A 171 2.20 -17.01 12.07
N GLU A 172 3.14 -16.18 11.62
CA GLU A 172 3.07 -14.71 11.73
C GLU A 172 2.73 -14.05 10.39
N GLY A 173 2.26 -14.83 9.41
CA GLY A 173 1.93 -14.35 8.08
C GLY A 173 0.55 -13.71 7.99
N THR A 174 0.32 -12.98 6.90
CA THR A 174 -0.93 -12.26 6.66
C THR A 174 -2.15 -13.19 6.66
N ILE A 175 -2.04 -14.38 6.04
CA ILE A 175 -3.14 -15.36 5.99
C ILE A 175 -3.58 -15.75 7.40
N ASP A 176 -2.65 -16.02 8.30
CA ASP A 176 -2.93 -16.37 9.69
C ASP A 176 -3.49 -15.17 10.48
N ALA A 177 -2.88 -14.02 10.31
CA ALA A 177 -3.28 -12.78 10.99
C ALA A 177 -4.72 -12.35 10.68
N PHE A 178 -5.25 -12.72 9.50
CA PHE A 178 -6.62 -12.39 9.08
C PHE A 178 -7.67 -13.45 9.41
N ARG A 179 -7.28 -14.60 9.97
CA ARG A 179 -8.17 -15.76 10.17
C ARG A 179 -9.48 -15.41 10.89
N ASP A 180 -9.38 -14.61 11.96
CA ASP A 180 -10.48 -14.29 12.85
C ASP A 180 -10.97 -12.83 12.72
N LEU A 181 -10.55 -12.10 11.68
CA LEU A 181 -10.94 -10.70 11.50
C LEU A 181 -12.36 -10.52 10.93
N GLY A 182 -12.97 -11.58 10.39
CA GLY A 182 -14.30 -11.49 9.79
C GLY A 182 -14.36 -10.60 8.54
N VAL A 183 -13.23 -10.32 7.89
CA VAL A 183 -13.17 -9.57 6.63
C VAL A 183 -13.86 -10.37 5.54
N LYS A 184 -14.83 -9.75 4.84
CA LYS A 184 -15.67 -10.46 3.88
C LYS A 184 -14.91 -10.82 2.59
N ARG A 185 -14.11 -9.89 2.07
CA ARG A 185 -13.32 -10.08 0.85
C ARG A 185 -11.89 -9.58 1.04
N ARG A 186 -10.91 -10.39 0.66
CA ARG A 186 -9.48 -10.15 0.89
C ARG A 186 -8.72 -10.35 -0.41
N ILE A 187 -7.96 -9.34 -0.83
CA ILE A 187 -7.23 -9.34 -2.10
C ILE A 187 -5.78 -8.97 -1.81
N PHE A 188 -4.85 -9.84 -2.19
CA PHE A 188 -3.42 -9.52 -2.17
C PHE A 188 -3.06 -8.61 -3.34
N ILE A 189 -2.33 -7.55 -3.02
CA ILE A 189 -1.76 -6.57 -3.98
C ILE A 189 -0.27 -6.37 -3.69
N HIS A 190 0.41 -5.54 -4.47
CA HIS A 190 1.82 -5.21 -4.26
C HIS A 190 2.69 -6.47 -4.21
N ILE A 191 2.56 -7.32 -5.22
CA ILE A 191 3.18 -8.65 -5.25
C ILE A 191 4.52 -8.57 -5.98
N ASN A 192 5.60 -9.00 -5.32
CA ASN A 192 6.92 -9.01 -5.93
C ASN A 192 7.02 -10.09 -7.02
N ASN A 193 7.82 -9.83 -8.06
CA ASN A 193 8.03 -10.76 -9.17
C ASN A 193 8.66 -12.11 -8.75
N SER A 194 9.32 -12.17 -7.58
CA SER A 194 9.83 -13.41 -7.01
C SER A 194 8.74 -14.28 -6.38
N ASN A 195 7.57 -13.69 -6.07
CA ASN A 195 6.54 -14.40 -5.32
C ASN A 195 5.87 -15.48 -6.18
N PRO A 196 5.95 -16.76 -5.78
CA PRO A 196 5.38 -17.86 -6.56
C PRO A 196 3.86 -17.81 -6.69
N VAL A 197 3.18 -17.01 -5.88
CA VAL A 197 1.71 -16.82 -5.96
C VAL A 197 1.25 -16.24 -7.30
N LEU A 198 2.16 -15.60 -8.05
CA LEU A 198 1.88 -15.09 -9.40
C LEU A 198 1.68 -16.20 -10.44
N LEU A 199 2.22 -17.39 -10.18
CA LEU A 199 2.06 -18.54 -11.07
C LEU A 199 0.70 -19.19 -10.80
N GLU A 200 -0.14 -19.30 -11.83
CA GLU A 200 -1.53 -19.78 -11.73
C GLU A 200 -1.63 -21.22 -11.21
N ASP A 201 -0.63 -22.05 -11.48
CA ASP A 201 -0.57 -23.46 -11.10
C ASP A 201 0.31 -23.72 -9.86
N SER A 202 0.80 -22.68 -9.17
CA SER A 202 1.63 -22.85 -7.98
C SER A 202 0.84 -23.42 -6.79
N VAL A 203 1.56 -24.06 -5.89
CA VAL A 203 0.99 -24.54 -4.62
C VAL A 203 0.62 -23.34 -3.74
N GLU A 204 1.44 -22.31 -3.76
CA GLU A 204 1.29 -21.09 -3.00
C GLU A 204 0.00 -20.35 -3.35
N ARG A 205 -0.31 -20.25 -4.66
CA ARG A 205 -1.56 -19.64 -5.11
C ARG A 205 -2.78 -20.43 -4.63
N ARG A 206 -2.77 -21.75 -4.78
CA ARG A 206 -3.85 -22.61 -4.29
C ARG A 206 -4.05 -22.52 -2.78
N LEU A 207 -2.96 -22.39 -2.02
CA LEU A 207 -3.04 -22.20 -0.57
C LEU A 207 -3.67 -20.85 -0.20
N ALA A 208 -3.28 -19.76 -0.87
CA ALA A 208 -3.89 -18.44 -0.68
C ALA A 208 -5.39 -18.46 -0.99
N GLU A 209 -5.78 -19.01 -2.15
CA GLU A 209 -7.18 -19.12 -2.58
C GLU A 209 -8.01 -20.02 -1.64
N THR A 210 -7.45 -21.15 -1.18
CA THR A 210 -8.10 -22.02 -0.18
C THR A 210 -8.31 -21.30 1.15
N ALA A 211 -7.40 -20.40 1.52
CA ALA A 211 -7.56 -19.55 2.70
C ALA A 211 -8.52 -18.36 2.47
N GLY A 212 -9.16 -18.27 1.29
CA GLY A 212 -10.15 -17.26 0.95
C GLY A 212 -9.55 -15.92 0.53
N TRP A 213 -8.33 -15.93 -0.03
CA TRP A 213 -7.68 -14.76 -0.60
C TRP A 213 -7.76 -14.79 -2.12
N GLU A 214 -7.98 -13.63 -2.72
CA GLU A 214 -7.84 -13.40 -4.14
C GLU A 214 -6.44 -12.81 -4.42
N ILE A 215 -5.93 -13.05 -5.63
CA ILE A 215 -4.67 -12.49 -6.10
C ILE A 215 -5.00 -11.43 -7.15
N ALA A 216 -4.60 -10.19 -6.91
CA ALA A 216 -4.83 -9.10 -7.85
C ALA A 216 -4.07 -9.32 -9.16
N TYR A 217 -4.63 -8.83 -10.24
CA TYR A 217 -4.02 -8.79 -11.57
C TYR A 217 -4.37 -7.47 -12.26
N ASP A 218 -3.55 -7.09 -13.25
CA ASP A 218 -3.74 -5.86 -14.00
C ASP A 218 -5.09 -5.87 -14.73
N GLY A 219 -5.86 -4.81 -14.55
CA GLY A 219 -7.21 -4.70 -15.09
C GLY A 219 -8.30 -5.39 -14.26
N MET A 220 -7.99 -5.88 -13.06
CA MET A 220 -9.00 -6.44 -12.15
C MET A 220 -10.06 -5.40 -11.78
N GLU A 221 -11.31 -5.70 -12.06
CA GLU A 221 -12.46 -4.89 -11.63
C GLU A 221 -13.07 -5.46 -10.36
N VAL A 222 -13.25 -4.61 -9.35
CA VAL A 222 -13.85 -4.99 -8.07
C VAL A 222 -15.05 -4.11 -7.79
N ARG A 223 -16.19 -4.76 -7.49
CA ARG A 223 -17.41 -4.08 -7.06
C ARG A 223 -17.65 -4.34 -5.58
N LEU A 224 -17.98 -3.28 -4.86
CA LEU A 224 -18.42 -3.33 -3.47
C LEU A 224 -19.93 -3.54 -3.39
#